data_a99d091f12165155a0e71619c721bbd6
#
_entry.id   a99d091f12165155a0e71619c721bbd6
#
_cell.length_a   1.000
_cell.length_b   1.000
_cell.length_c   1.000
_cell.angle_alpha   90.00
_cell.angle_beta   90.00
_cell.angle_gamma   90.00
#
_symmetry.space_group_name_H-M   'P 1'
#
loop_
_entity.id
_entity.type
_entity.pdbx_description
1 polymer ?
#
loop_
_entity_poly.entity_id
_entity_poly.type
_entity_poly.pdbx_seq_one_letter_code
_entity_poly.pdbx_strand_id
1 'polypeptide(L)'
;MLHEIALTGLRVFAYHGVFEHEKQYGQEFVIDATVWLNGTPAAQADNLAATINYGTLAEVLVAATKGTRFDLIEALAEHLLATVHELGGEQISEARVTVHKPNAPIPFEFADVSVTVKTAPGQ
;
A
#
# COMPACT_ATOMS: atom_id res chain seq x y z
N MET A 1 -11.36 -11.27 -18.26
CA MET A 1 -9.89 -11.10 -18.16
C MET A 1 -9.57 -10.31 -16.91
N LEU A 2 -8.42 -10.58 -16.32
CA LEU A 2 -7.96 -9.81 -15.17
C LEU A 2 -7.11 -8.63 -15.64
N HIS A 3 -7.36 -7.47 -15.06
CA HIS A 3 -6.47 -6.32 -15.15
C HIS A 3 -5.67 -6.21 -13.87
N GLU A 4 -4.43 -5.77 -14.00
CA GLU A 4 -3.54 -5.45 -12.90
C GLU A 4 -3.29 -3.96 -12.92
N ILE A 5 -3.66 -3.29 -11.82
CA ILE A 5 -3.37 -1.87 -11.64
C ILE A 5 -2.29 -1.76 -10.57
N ALA A 6 -1.17 -1.17 -10.91
CA ALA A 6 -0.04 -1.00 -10.00
C ALA A 6 0.23 0.49 -9.78
N LEU A 7 0.19 0.90 -8.52
CA LEU A 7 0.64 2.21 -8.07
C LEU A 7 1.99 1.99 -7.38
N THR A 8 3.04 2.57 -7.94
CA THR A 8 4.41 2.28 -7.52
C THR A 8 5.14 3.55 -7.09
N GLY A 9 5.87 3.45 -5.98
CA GLY A 9 6.74 4.54 -5.54
C GLY A 9 6.01 5.69 -4.87
N LEU A 10 4.88 5.43 -4.23
CA LEU A 10 4.15 6.45 -3.48
C LEU A 10 4.93 6.83 -2.23
N ARG A 11 5.43 8.05 -2.15
CA ARG A 11 6.24 8.53 -1.04
C ARG A 11 5.37 9.18 0.02
N VAL A 12 5.52 8.74 1.26
CA VAL A 12 4.75 9.27 2.40
C VAL A 12 5.67 9.46 3.59
N PHE A 13 5.73 10.65 4.13
CA PHE A 13 6.46 10.91 5.38
C PHE A 13 5.55 10.54 6.56
N ALA A 14 6.06 9.69 7.45
CA ALA A 14 5.29 9.19 8.59
C ALA A 14 6.22 8.78 9.74
N TYR A 15 5.64 8.31 10.85
CA TYR A 15 6.34 8.17 12.14
C TYR A 15 6.28 6.73 12.65
N HIS A 16 6.44 5.75 11.75
CA HIS A 16 6.45 4.34 12.11
C HIS A 16 7.87 3.88 12.45
N GLY A 17 7.99 3.05 13.47
CA GLY A 17 9.26 2.46 13.85
C GLY A 17 9.31 2.13 15.33
N VAL A 18 10.24 1.25 15.69
CA VAL A 18 10.44 0.80 17.08
C VAL A 18 11.18 1.86 17.90
N PHE A 19 12.16 2.53 17.29
CA PHE A 19 13.03 3.46 18.02
C PHE A 19 12.35 4.80 18.28
N GLU A 20 12.68 5.40 19.42
CA GLU A 20 12.10 6.67 19.83
C GLU A 20 12.38 7.79 18.82
N HIS A 21 13.59 7.82 18.24
CA HIS A 21 13.93 8.85 17.24
C HIS A 21 13.09 8.71 15.96
N GLU A 22 12.68 7.48 15.59
CA GLU A 22 11.79 7.27 14.46
C GLU A 22 10.40 7.84 14.74
N LYS A 23 9.91 7.66 15.96
CA LYS A 23 8.61 8.18 16.39
C LYS A 23 8.60 9.69 16.50
N GLN A 24 9.72 10.28 16.89
CA GLN A 24 9.83 11.71 17.13
C GLN A 24 10.07 12.50 15.84
N TYR A 25 10.98 12.04 14.99
CA TYR A 25 11.41 12.76 13.80
C TYR A 25 10.77 12.29 12.51
N GLY A 26 10.29 11.05 12.48
CA GLY A 26 9.71 10.47 11.28
C GLY A 26 10.72 10.17 10.19
N GLN A 27 10.21 9.65 9.09
CA GLN A 27 11.01 9.33 7.91
C GLN A 27 10.11 9.12 6.71
N GLU A 28 10.71 9.09 5.53
CA GLU A 28 9.99 8.78 4.32
C GLU A 28 9.80 7.27 4.18
N PHE A 29 8.57 6.87 3.91
CA PHE A 29 8.20 5.51 3.51
C PHE A 29 7.80 5.53 2.04
N VAL A 30 7.99 4.42 1.35
CA VAL A 30 7.56 4.27 -0.04
C VAL A 30 6.58 3.11 -0.10
N ILE A 31 5.42 3.35 -0.69
CA ILE A 31 4.34 2.38 -0.75
C ILE A 31 4.11 1.99 -2.21
N ASP A 32 4.05 0.68 -2.46
CA ASP A 32 3.60 0.11 -3.72
C ASP A 32 2.30 -0.65 -3.45
N ALA A 33 1.33 -0.49 -4.30
CA ALA A 33 0.07 -1.22 -4.20
C ALA A 33 -0.32 -1.75 -5.57
N THR A 34 -0.68 -3.02 -5.63
CA THR A 34 -1.16 -3.67 -6.85
C THR A 34 -2.50 -4.31 -6.56
N VAL A 35 -3.46 -4.08 -7.44
CA VAL A 35 -4.78 -4.71 -7.35
C VAL A 35 -5.08 -5.45 -8.65
N TRP A 36 -5.74 -6.61 -8.51
CA TRP A 36 -6.21 -7.42 -9.64
C TRP A 36 -7.73 -7.42 -9.61
N LEU A 37 -8.32 -7.10 -10.75
CA LEU A 37 -9.77 -6.99 -10.89
C LEU A 37 -10.19 -7.42 -12.30
N ASN A 38 -11.48 -7.76 -12.43
CA ASN A 38 -12.03 -8.03 -13.74
C ASN A 38 -12.20 -6.71 -14.49
N GLY A 39 -11.28 -6.44 -15.42
CA GLY A 39 -11.26 -5.18 -16.16
C GLY A 39 -12.14 -5.13 -17.39
N THR A 40 -12.71 -6.25 -17.81
CA THR A 40 -13.49 -6.31 -19.05
C THR A 40 -14.67 -5.33 -19.06
N PRO A 41 -15.53 -5.28 -18.02
CA PRO A 41 -16.65 -4.32 -18.03
C PRO A 41 -16.19 -2.87 -18.12
N ALA A 42 -15.16 -2.49 -17.36
CA ALA A 42 -14.65 -1.12 -17.35
C ALA A 42 -14.04 -0.74 -18.70
N ALA A 43 -13.23 -1.64 -19.29
CA ALA A 43 -12.56 -1.39 -20.57
C ALA A 43 -13.55 -1.31 -21.73
N GLN A 44 -14.55 -2.18 -21.76
CA GLN A 44 -15.56 -2.19 -22.82
C GLN A 44 -16.45 -0.96 -22.77
N ALA A 45 -16.82 -0.49 -21.59
CA ALA A 45 -17.69 0.65 -21.38
C ALA A 45 -16.92 1.97 -21.25
N ASP A 46 -15.60 1.91 -21.10
CA ASP A 46 -14.74 3.06 -20.81
C ASP A 46 -15.30 3.86 -19.63
N ASN A 47 -15.60 3.13 -18.54
CA ASN A 47 -16.35 3.67 -17.40
C ASN A 47 -15.54 3.53 -16.11
N LEU A 48 -15.16 4.66 -15.54
CA LEU A 48 -14.42 4.73 -14.27
C LEU A 48 -15.15 4.04 -13.12
N ALA A 49 -16.48 4.09 -13.08
CA ALA A 49 -17.27 3.49 -12.01
C ALA A 49 -17.14 1.96 -11.95
N ALA A 50 -16.70 1.32 -13.02
CA ALA A 50 -16.53 -0.13 -13.10
C ALA A 50 -15.09 -0.60 -12.80
N THR A 51 -14.24 0.29 -12.30
CA THR A 51 -12.85 -0.01 -11.96
C THR A 51 -12.46 0.65 -10.65
N ILE A 52 -11.18 0.57 -10.31
CA ILE A 52 -10.61 1.27 -9.14
C ILE A 52 -9.99 2.57 -9.63
N ASN A 53 -10.40 3.68 -9.02
CA ASN A 53 -9.79 4.97 -9.25
C ASN A 53 -8.43 5.02 -8.54
N TYR A 54 -7.33 4.99 -9.29
CA TYR A 54 -6.00 4.97 -8.69
C TYR A 54 -5.64 6.29 -7.97
N GLY A 55 -6.24 7.40 -8.35
CA GLY A 55 -6.10 8.65 -7.59
C GLY A 55 -6.68 8.53 -6.18
N THR A 56 -7.86 7.93 -6.06
CA THR A 56 -8.47 7.63 -4.77
C THR A 56 -7.67 6.60 -4.00
N LEU A 57 -7.12 5.59 -4.69
CA LEU A 57 -6.23 4.61 -4.07
C LEU A 57 -5.03 5.31 -3.42
N ALA A 58 -4.39 6.23 -4.13
CA ALA A 58 -3.26 7.00 -3.58
C ALA A 58 -3.70 7.81 -2.34
N GLU A 59 -4.84 8.48 -2.41
CA GLU A 59 -5.34 9.29 -1.30
C GLU A 59 -5.58 8.46 -0.03
N VAL A 60 -6.23 7.31 -0.15
CA VAL A 60 -6.52 6.47 1.03
C VAL A 60 -5.26 5.86 1.61
N LEU A 61 -4.28 5.50 0.76
CA LEU A 61 -2.99 4.98 1.23
C LEU A 61 -2.19 6.06 1.97
N VAL A 62 -2.15 7.28 1.47
CA VAL A 62 -1.49 8.40 2.15
C VAL A 62 -2.15 8.67 3.50
N ALA A 63 -3.48 8.77 3.52
CA ALA A 63 -4.23 9.06 4.74
C ALA A 63 -4.04 7.95 5.79
N ALA A 64 -4.08 6.69 5.39
CA ALA A 64 -3.89 5.57 6.29
C ALA A 64 -2.47 5.50 6.85
N THR A 65 -1.46 5.80 6.02
CA THR A 65 -0.07 5.81 6.45
C THR A 65 0.21 6.94 7.44
N LYS A 66 -0.32 8.13 7.18
CA LYS A 66 -0.13 9.30 8.06
C LYS A 66 -0.99 9.24 9.32
N GLY A 67 -2.15 8.60 9.24
CA GLY A 67 -3.12 8.55 10.33
C GLY A 67 -2.85 7.49 11.39
N THR A 68 -1.80 6.70 11.24
CA THR A 68 -1.47 5.60 12.15
C THR A 68 -0.02 5.71 12.61
N ARG A 69 0.28 4.99 13.70
CA ARG A 69 1.65 4.84 14.22
C ARG A 69 1.84 3.40 14.64
N PHE A 70 2.64 2.68 13.85
CA PHE A 70 2.98 1.30 14.12
C PHE A 70 4.47 1.18 14.43
N ASP A 71 4.83 0.25 15.32
CA ASP A 71 6.23 -0.09 15.54
C ASP A 71 6.81 -0.85 14.35
N LEU A 72 5.99 -1.71 13.74
CA LEU A 72 6.42 -2.61 12.68
C LEU A 72 5.84 -2.20 11.33
N ILE A 73 6.67 -2.22 10.28
CA ILE A 73 6.15 -1.99 8.92
C ILE A 73 5.28 -3.15 8.44
N GLU A 74 5.40 -4.33 9.03
CA GLU A 74 4.48 -5.45 8.81
C GLU A 74 3.05 -5.07 9.19
N ALA A 75 2.88 -4.44 10.36
CA ALA A 75 1.58 -3.98 10.82
C ALA A 75 1.01 -2.90 9.92
N LEU A 76 1.86 -1.97 9.48
CA LEU A 76 1.46 -0.94 8.51
C LEU A 76 1.03 -1.58 7.20
N ALA A 77 1.80 -2.53 6.68
CA ALA A 77 1.49 -3.19 5.41
C ALA A 77 0.15 -3.92 5.46
N GLU A 78 -0.14 -4.64 6.54
CA GLU A 78 -1.44 -5.31 6.71
C GLU A 78 -2.59 -4.31 6.81
N HIS A 79 -2.38 -3.21 7.53
CA HIS A 79 -3.38 -2.15 7.61
C HIS A 79 -3.68 -1.53 6.24
N LEU A 80 -2.63 -1.28 5.45
CA LEU A 80 -2.79 -0.74 4.10
C LEU A 80 -3.48 -1.74 3.16
N LEU A 81 -3.17 -3.02 3.28
CA LEU A 81 -3.86 -4.05 2.50
C LEU A 81 -5.37 -4.07 2.81
N ALA A 82 -5.72 -3.99 4.08
CA ALA A 82 -7.13 -3.90 4.50
C ALA A 82 -7.79 -2.64 3.93
N THR A 83 -7.08 -1.51 3.94
CA THR A 83 -7.57 -0.25 3.36
C THR A 83 -7.87 -0.38 1.87
N VAL A 84 -6.98 -1.05 1.13
CA VAL A 84 -7.17 -1.31 -0.30
C VAL A 84 -8.41 -2.18 -0.54
N HIS A 85 -8.58 -3.25 0.22
CA HIS A 85 -9.76 -4.11 0.10
C HIS A 85 -11.05 -3.38 0.47
N GLU A 86 -11.01 -2.53 1.46
CA GLU A 86 -12.17 -1.72 1.84
C GLU A 86 -12.58 -0.77 0.72
N LEU A 87 -11.59 -0.15 0.05
CA LEU A 87 -11.86 0.74 -1.09
C LEU A 87 -12.49 -0.01 -2.26
N GLY A 88 -11.93 -1.16 -2.63
CA GLY A 88 -12.33 -1.88 -3.83
C GLY A 88 -13.50 -2.84 -3.64
N GLY A 89 -13.69 -3.34 -2.41
CA GLY A 89 -14.75 -4.30 -2.12
C GLY A 89 -14.70 -5.51 -3.03
N GLU A 90 -15.84 -5.87 -3.59
CA GLU A 90 -15.98 -7.04 -4.45
C GLU A 90 -15.31 -6.90 -5.83
N GLN A 91 -14.95 -5.67 -6.22
CA GLN A 91 -14.26 -5.44 -7.49
C GLN A 91 -12.84 -6.00 -7.49
N ILE A 92 -12.21 -6.08 -6.32
CA ILE A 92 -10.84 -6.58 -6.18
C ILE A 92 -10.85 -8.07 -5.91
N SER A 93 -10.23 -8.85 -6.80
CA SER A 93 -10.05 -10.29 -6.61
C SER A 93 -8.82 -10.59 -5.75
N GLU A 94 -7.78 -9.76 -5.86
CA GLU A 94 -6.53 -9.93 -5.13
C GLU A 94 -5.84 -8.58 -5.03
N ALA A 95 -5.08 -8.38 -3.96
CA ALA A 95 -4.28 -7.17 -3.77
C ALA A 95 -2.95 -7.51 -3.12
N ARG A 96 -1.96 -6.63 -3.34
CA ARG A 96 -0.63 -6.73 -2.77
C ARG A 96 -0.17 -5.34 -2.38
N VAL A 97 0.41 -5.22 -1.19
CA VAL A 97 1.02 -3.96 -0.72
C VAL A 97 2.44 -4.23 -0.28
N THR A 98 3.36 -3.38 -0.70
CA THR A 98 4.74 -3.37 -0.24
C THR A 98 5.02 -2.05 0.45
N VAL A 99 5.55 -2.12 1.67
CA VAL A 99 6.03 -0.96 2.41
C VAL A 99 7.55 -1.00 2.40
N HIS A 100 8.16 0.03 1.85
CA HIS A 100 9.61 0.22 1.83
C HIS A 100 10.00 1.20 2.93
N LYS A 101 11.09 0.88 3.62
CA LYS A 101 11.69 1.71 4.67
C LYS A 101 13.17 1.94 4.33
N PRO A 102 13.45 2.79 3.32
CA PRO A 102 14.83 2.93 2.81
C PRO A 102 15.80 3.50 3.82
N ASN A 103 15.31 4.25 4.81
CA ASN A 103 16.15 4.85 5.84
C ASN A 103 16.07 4.08 7.17
N ALA A 104 15.80 2.78 7.12
CA ALA A 104 15.77 1.95 8.32
C ALA A 104 17.06 2.09 9.12
N PRO A 105 16.98 2.17 10.46
CA PRO A 105 18.15 2.44 11.31
C PRO A 105 19.01 1.18 11.51
N ILE A 106 19.68 0.77 10.45
CA ILE A 106 20.59 -0.38 10.41
C ILE A 106 22.00 0.16 10.22
N PRO A 107 22.97 -0.18 11.10
CA PRO A 107 24.32 0.39 11.04
C PRO A 107 25.22 -0.30 10.00
N PHE A 108 24.69 -0.57 8.81
CA PHE A 108 25.38 -1.21 7.70
C PHE A 108 24.90 -0.59 6.39
N GLU A 109 25.66 -0.75 5.34
CA GLU A 109 25.23 -0.32 4.00
C GLU A 109 24.19 -1.28 3.45
N PHE A 110 23.10 -0.73 2.98
CA PHE A 110 22.01 -1.50 2.36
C PHE A 110 21.20 -0.56 1.46
N ALA A 111 20.47 -1.10 0.51
CA ALA A 111 19.65 -0.30 -0.38
C ALA A 111 18.27 0.00 0.21
N ASP A 112 17.65 -1.00 0.82
CA ASP A 112 16.25 -0.88 1.24
C ASP A 112 15.88 -1.99 2.21
N VAL A 113 14.83 -1.76 3.00
CA VAL A 113 14.13 -2.79 3.76
C VAL A 113 12.68 -2.71 3.34
N SER A 114 12.06 -3.81 3.01
CA SER A 114 10.66 -3.83 2.63
C SER A 114 9.92 -5.03 3.19
N VAL A 115 8.62 -4.86 3.36
CA VAL A 115 7.68 -5.93 3.71
C VAL A 115 6.58 -5.93 2.66
N THR A 116 6.30 -7.09 2.11
CA THR A 116 5.21 -7.28 1.17
C THR A 116 4.16 -8.20 1.77
N VAL A 117 2.92 -7.77 1.73
CA VAL A 117 1.76 -8.57 2.11
C VAL A 117 0.82 -8.67 0.92
N LYS A 118 0.15 -9.79 0.79
CA LYS A 118 -0.83 -9.98 -0.28
C LYS A 118 -1.99 -10.83 0.23
N THR A 119 -3.13 -10.68 -0.43
CA THR A 119 -4.29 -11.48 -0.14
C THR A 119 -3.96 -12.95 -0.43
N ALA A 120 -4.12 -13.81 0.57
CA ALA A 120 -3.92 -15.24 0.38
C ALA A 120 -5.10 -15.85 -0.40
N PRO A 121 -4.86 -16.91 -1.19
CA PRO A 121 -5.95 -17.58 -1.89
C PRO A 121 -7.05 -18.02 -0.92
N GLY A 122 -8.31 -17.74 -1.27
CA GLY A 122 -9.47 -18.10 -0.46
C GLY A 122 -9.83 -17.14 0.67
N GLN A 123 -9.17 -16.01 0.73
CA GLN A 123 -9.46 -14.95 1.72
C GLN A 123 -10.14 -13.74 1.08
#